data_953c600c980f9218690c193e70c0f0c2
#
_entry.id   953c600c980f9218690c193e70c0f0c2
#
_cell.length_a   1.000
_cell.length_b   1.000
_cell.length_c   1.000
_cell.angle_alpha   90.00
_cell.angle_beta   90.00
_cell.angle_gamma   90.00
#
_symmetry.space_group_name_H-M   'P 1'
#
loop_
_entity.id
_entity.type
_entity.pdbx_description
1 polymer ?
#
loop_
_entity_poly.entity_id
_entity_poly.type
_entity_poly.pdbx_seq_one_letter_code
_entity_poly.pdbx_strand_id
1 'polypeptide(L)'
;MMAPRTALVIDDESQIRRAVSHALADDFGKIVEAPNGVEGVHLASLEKPSLIVLDLGLPDMTGVSVCAEIRKTSAAMILVLSARHADHEKATLLDAGADDYVTKPFSTLELKARVRALLRRARSNSELPGTTIRHGGLSMDLEGHTLLRDGAPVHLTPTEWELVRVLMTNAGKTMTHRQLFAAVWPGRQYGDAQQYLRVHVANVRRKIEINALDPRYIFTEPGVGYRFAPPQ
;
A
#
# COMPACT_ATOMS: atom_id res chain seq x y z
N MET A 1 -7.70 -6.34 -24.69
CA MET A 1 -8.65 -5.59 -23.85
C MET A 1 -8.38 -6.01 -22.41
N MET A 2 -7.88 -5.13 -21.55
CA MET A 2 -7.66 -5.45 -20.13
C MET A 2 -9.02 -5.72 -19.47
N ALA A 3 -9.09 -6.77 -18.64
CA ALA A 3 -10.29 -7.05 -17.85
C ALA A 3 -10.70 -5.82 -17.03
N PRO A 4 -12.00 -5.53 -16.90
CA PRO A 4 -12.46 -4.40 -16.11
C PRO A 4 -12.00 -4.57 -14.65
N ARG A 5 -11.40 -3.51 -14.10
CA ARG A 5 -10.93 -3.51 -12.70
C ARG A 5 -12.12 -3.50 -11.77
N THR A 6 -12.05 -4.30 -10.71
CA THR A 6 -13.05 -4.32 -9.65
C THR A 6 -12.56 -3.48 -8.46
N ALA A 7 -13.44 -2.66 -7.88
CA ALA A 7 -13.28 -2.03 -6.59
C ALA A 7 -14.26 -2.64 -5.57
N LEU A 8 -13.87 -2.74 -4.31
CA LEU A 8 -14.70 -3.14 -3.19
C LEU A 8 -14.80 -1.99 -2.20
N VAL A 9 -16.01 -1.65 -1.78
CA VAL A 9 -16.28 -0.60 -0.79
C VAL A 9 -16.91 -1.24 0.45
N ILE A 10 -16.22 -1.13 1.59
CA ILE A 10 -16.64 -1.71 2.88
C ILE A 10 -16.89 -0.56 3.85
N ASP A 11 -18.14 -0.29 4.18
CA ASP A 11 -18.58 0.77 5.09
C ASP A 11 -19.99 0.43 5.54
N ASP A 12 -20.37 0.61 6.81
CA ASP A 12 -21.71 0.30 7.30
C ASP A 12 -22.74 1.36 6.86
N GLU A 13 -22.31 2.59 6.62
CA GLU A 13 -23.15 3.70 6.16
C GLU A 13 -23.45 3.59 4.65
N SER A 14 -24.68 3.25 4.27
CA SER A 14 -25.09 3.13 2.86
C SER A 14 -24.89 4.42 2.05
N GLN A 15 -24.97 5.57 2.69
CA GLN A 15 -24.74 6.88 2.05
C GLN A 15 -23.26 7.05 1.65
N ILE A 16 -22.34 6.64 2.53
CA ILE A 16 -20.89 6.68 2.27
C ILE A 16 -20.55 5.69 1.15
N ARG A 17 -21.07 4.44 1.23
CA ARG A 17 -20.85 3.46 0.16
C ARG A 17 -21.26 4.00 -1.21
N ARG A 18 -22.47 4.57 -1.33
CA ARG A 18 -22.97 5.18 -2.58
C ARG A 18 -22.11 6.34 -3.05
N ALA A 19 -21.69 7.23 -2.15
CA ALA A 19 -20.85 8.38 -2.48
C ALA A 19 -19.47 7.92 -3.02
N VAL A 20 -18.87 6.93 -2.36
CA VAL A 20 -17.59 6.33 -2.78
C VAL A 20 -17.77 5.60 -4.12
N SER A 21 -18.80 4.77 -4.25
CA SER A 21 -19.09 4.04 -5.51
C SER A 21 -19.28 5.00 -6.68
N HIS A 22 -20.06 6.07 -6.49
CA HIS A 22 -20.23 7.09 -7.52
C HIS A 22 -18.91 7.79 -7.86
N ALA A 23 -18.09 8.09 -6.87
CA ALA A 23 -16.78 8.70 -7.08
C ALA A 23 -15.82 7.81 -7.89
N LEU A 24 -15.96 6.49 -7.78
CA LEU A 24 -15.08 5.51 -8.42
C LEU A 24 -15.58 5.00 -9.77
N ALA A 25 -16.82 5.31 -10.17
CA ALA A 25 -17.48 4.75 -11.35
C ALA A 25 -16.71 4.96 -12.67
N ASP A 26 -15.98 6.07 -12.80
CA ASP A 26 -15.17 6.36 -14.00
C ASP A 26 -13.88 5.54 -14.09
N ASP A 27 -13.36 5.08 -12.94
CA ASP A 27 -12.04 4.43 -12.84
C ASP A 27 -12.14 2.88 -12.80
N PHE A 28 -13.35 2.32 -12.52
CA PHE A 28 -13.59 0.88 -12.34
C PHE A 28 -14.79 0.38 -13.15
N GLY A 29 -14.62 -0.77 -13.77
CA GLY A 29 -15.70 -1.43 -14.54
C GLY A 29 -16.71 -2.17 -13.66
N LYS A 30 -16.34 -2.52 -12.43
CA LYS A 30 -17.20 -3.16 -11.43
C LYS A 30 -16.92 -2.58 -10.05
N ILE A 31 -17.98 -2.24 -9.32
CA ILE A 31 -17.88 -1.82 -7.92
C ILE A 31 -18.79 -2.74 -7.11
N VAL A 32 -18.22 -3.33 -6.06
CA VAL A 32 -18.90 -4.23 -5.13
C VAL A 32 -18.97 -3.54 -3.77
N GLU A 33 -20.08 -3.68 -3.07
CA GLU A 33 -20.30 -3.05 -1.77
C GLU A 33 -20.49 -4.11 -0.69
N ALA A 34 -19.96 -3.84 0.49
CA ALA A 34 -20.14 -4.65 1.70
C ALA A 34 -20.53 -3.75 2.87
N PRO A 35 -21.63 -4.06 3.61
CA PRO A 35 -22.09 -3.28 4.73
C PRO A 35 -21.37 -3.58 6.06
N ASN A 36 -20.49 -4.58 6.10
CA ASN A 36 -19.77 -5.00 7.29
C ASN A 36 -18.44 -5.69 6.96
N GLY A 37 -17.64 -5.95 7.99
CA GLY A 37 -16.28 -6.49 7.82
C GLY A 37 -16.27 -7.94 7.36
N VAL A 38 -17.12 -8.79 7.89
CA VAL A 38 -17.20 -10.22 7.53
C VAL A 38 -17.52 -10.38 6.04
N GLU A 39 -18.53 -9.67 5.56
CA GLU A 39 -18.90 -9.67 4.14
C GLU A 39 -17.79 -9.08 3.27
N GLY A 40 -17.15 -8.00 3.76
CA GLY A 40 -16.01 -7.37 3.09
C GLY A 40 -14.85 -8.32 2.87
N VAL A 41 -14.44 -9.08 3.89
CA VAL A 41 -13.37 -10.10 3.80
C VAL A 41 -13.77 -11.21 2.82
N HIS A 42 -15.01 -11.69 2.87
CA HIS A 42 -15.51 -12.70 1.95
C HIS A 42 -15.48 -12.23 0.50
N LEU A 43 -16.02 -11.04 0.22
CA LEU A 43 -16.05 -10.46 -1.12
C LEU A 43 -14.65 -10.10 -1.63
N ALA A 44 -13.71 -9.71 -0.77
CA ALA A 44 -12.32 -9.48 -1.16
C ALA A 44 -11.66 -10.75 -1.71
N SER A 45 -11.95 -11.91 -1.12
CA SER A 45 -11.45 -13.20 -1.60
C SER A 45 -12.11 -13.64 -2.90
N LEU A 46 -13.44 -13.46 -3.02
CA LEU A 46 -14.24 -13.90 -4.16
C LEU A 46 -13.99 -13.04 -5.41
N GLU A 47 -14.08 -11.72 -5.27
CA GLU A 47 -14.07 -10.77 -6.37
C GLU A 47 -12.65 -10.34 -6.78
N LYS A 48 -11.65 -10.61 -5.96
CA LYS A 48 -10.24 -10.24 -6.17
C LYS A 48 -10.10 -8.80 -6.65
N PRO A 49 -10.62 -7.82 -5.90
CA PRO A 49 -10.60 -6.43 -6.31
C PRO A 49 -9.17 -5.91 -6.44
N SER A 50 -8.96 -4.91 -7.30
CA SER A 50 -7.68 -4.19 -7.39
C SER A 50 -7.56 -3.04 -6.39
N LEU A 51 -8.71 -2.55 -5.88
CA LEU A 51 -8.82 -1.52 -4.84
C LEU A 51 -9.87 -1.92 -3.82
N ILE A 52 -9.58 -1.71 -2.56
CA ILE A 52 -10.52 -1.81 -1.45
C ILE A 52 -10.56 -0.47 -0.73
N VAL A 53 -11.74 0.10 -0.58
CA VAL A 53 -12.00 1.25 0.29
C VAL A 53 -12.66 0.72 1.55
N LEU A 54 -12.01 0.92 2.70
CA LEU A 54 -12.38 0.30 3.98
C LEU A 54 -12.65 1.35 5.04
N ASP A 55 -13.85 1.35 5.61
CA ASP A 55 -14.14 2.10 6.83
C ASP A 55 -13.59 1.38 8.08
N LEU A 56 -13.26 2.15 9.10
CA LEU A 56 -12.78 1.64 10.39
C LEU A 56 -13.90 1.35 11.37
N GLY A 57 -15.00 2.08 11.28
CA GLY A 57 -16.11 2.06 12.21
C GLY A 57 -17.14 0.94 11.95
N LEU A 58 -16.71 -0.23 11.52
CA LEU A 58 -17.61 -1.34 11.20
C LEU A 58 -18.22 -1.95 12.46
N PRO A 59 -19.49 -2.43 12.39
CA PRO A 59 -20.22 -2.91 13.56
C PRO A 59 -19.78 -4.28 14.09
N ASP A 60 -19.13 -5.10 13.26
CA ASP A 60 -18.82 -6.51 13.51
C ASP A 60 -17.33 -6.77 13.73
N MET A 61 -16.45 -6.01 13.07
CA MET A 61 -15.01 -6.17 13.15
C MET A 61 -14.30 -4.80 13.19
N THR A 62 -13.14 -4.71 13.84
CA THR A 62 -12.32 -3.52 13.71
C THR A 62 -11.73 -3.44 12.30
N GLY A 63 -11.66 -2.24 11.70
CA GLY A 63 -11.07 -2.07 10.37
C GLY A 63 -9.63 -2.57 10.28
N VAL A 64 -8.86 -2.51 11.39
CA VAL A 64 -7.52 -3.11 11.49
C VAL A 64 -7.57 -4.62 11.28
N SER A 65 -8.52 -5.31 11.94
CA SER A 65 -8.71 -6.77 11.79
C SER A 65 -9.14 -7.12 10.37
N VAL A 66 -10.06 -6.35 9.77
CA VAL A 66 -10.49 -6.54 8.38
C VAL A 66 -9.30 -6.40 7.43
N CYS A 67 -8.48 -5.36 7.61
CA CYS A 67 -7.27 -5.14 6.81
C CYS A 67 -6.31 -6.33 6.91
N ALA A 68 -6.03 -6.80 8.12
CA ALA A 68 -5.13 -7.93 8.36
C ALA A 68 -5.66 -9.24 7.75
N GLU A 69 -6.97 -9.52 7.86
CA GLU A 69 -7.57 -10.70 7.23
C GLU A 69 -7.50 -10.65 5.71
N ILE A 70 -7.83 -9.51 5.11
CA ILE A 70 -7.73 -9.32 3.66
C ILE A 70 -6.27 -9.54 3.19
N ARG A 71 -5.28 -9.05 3.93
CA ARG A 71 -3.86 -9.19 3.57
C ARG A 71 -3.34 -10.62 3.56
N LYS A 72 -3.99 -11.56 4.23
CA LYS A 72 -3.63 -12.97 4.17
C LYS A 72 -3.81 -13.57 2.76
N THR A 73 -4.74 -13.04 1.98
CA THR A 73 -5.16 -13.60 0.69
C THR A 73 -5.11 -12.63 -0.49
N SER A 74 -4.92 -11.32 -0.23
CA SER A 74 -5.04 -10.29 -1.26
C SER A 74 -3.91 -9.26 -1.20
N ALA A 75 -3.35 -8.95 -2.36
CA ALA A 75 -2.44 -7.83 -2.60
C ALA A 75 -3.15 -6.57 -3.15
N ALA A 76 -4.48 -6.49 -3.06
CA ALA A 76 -5.24 -5.31 -3.46
C ALA A 76 -4.74 -4.04 -2.77
N MET A 77 -4.84 -2.88 -3.41
CA MET A 77 -4.64 -1.59 -2.74
C MET A 77 -5.73 -1.38 -1.68
N ILE A 78 -5.36 -1.08 -0.44
CA ILE A 78 -6.32 -0.76 0.63
C ILE A 78 -6.21 0.71 0.99
N LEU A 79 -7.27 1.46 0.70
CA LEU A 79 -7.47 2.84 1.13
C LEU A 79 -8.45 2.87 2.30
N VAL A 80 -7.99 3.33 3.45
CA VAL A 80 -8.82 3.37 4.66
C VAL A 80 -9.53 4.72 4.79
N LEU A 81 -10.81 4.71 5.14
CA LEU A 81 -11.56 5.87 5.58
C LEU A 81 -11.53 5.91 7.11
N SER A 82 -11.03 7.00 7.69
CA SER A 82 -10.84 7.13 9.13
C SER A 82 -11.53 8.39 9.67
N ALA A 83 -12.21 8.30 10.81
CA ALA A 83 -12.59 9.48 11.55
C ALA A 83 -11.32 10.21 12.07
N ARG A 84 -11.41 11.52 12.30
CA ARG A 84 -10.31 12.39 12.74
C ARG A 84 -9.80 12.03 14.14
N HIS A 85 -9.11 10.91 14.34
CA HIS A 85 -8.48 10.64 15.64
C HIS A 85 -7.14 9.92 15.53
N ALA A 86 -6.22 10.41 16.35
CA ALA A 86 -4.93 9.91 16.82
C ALA A 86 -3.94 9.37 15.75
N ASP A 87 -2.79 10.00 15.69
CA ASP A 87 -1.62 9.55 14.91
C ASP A 87 -1.23 8.10 15.22
N HIS A 88 -1.58 7.60 16.40
CA HIS A 88 -1.37 6.22 16.81
C HIS A 88 -2.20 5.22 15.98
N GLU A 89 -3.47 5.53 15.67
CA GLU A 89 -4.34 4.67 14.86
C GLU A 89 -3.84 4.56 13.42
N LYS A 90 -3.32 5.67 12.87
CA LYS A 90 -2.73 5.69 11.52
C LYS A 90 -1.56 4.72 11.39
N ALA A 91 -0.67 4.69 12.40
CA ALA A 91 0.46 3.76 12.41
C ALA A 91 0.00 2.30 12.46
N THR A 92 -0.96 1.99 13.34
CA THR A 92 -1.52 0.64 13.48
C THR A 92 -2.16 0.15 12.19
N LEU A 93 -2.87 1.04 11.46
CA LEU A 93 -3.48 0.71 10.18
C LEU A 93 -2.47 0.41 9.08
N LEU A 94 -1.45 1.25 8.96
CA LEU A 94 -0.37 1.03 8.00
C LEU A 94 0.41 -0.25 8.34
N ASP A 95 0.59 -0.53 9.63
CA ASP A 95 1.21 -1.77 10.12
C ASP A 95 0.36 -3.01 9.81
N ALA A 96 -0.97 -2.88 9.86
CA ALA A 96 -1.91 -3.91 9.41
C ALA A 96 -1.94 -4.12 7.89
N GLY A 97 -1.25 -3.27 7.12
CA GLY A 97 -1.08 -3.40 5.68
C GLY A 97 -1.94 -2.46 4.83
N ALA A 98 -2.53 -1.41 5.40
CA ALA A 98 -3.16 -0.35 4.60
C ALA A 98 -2.11 0.40 3.77
N ASP A 99 -2.46 0.77 2.52
CA ASP A 99 -1.56 1.49 1.61
C ASP A 99 -1.66 3.00 1.77
N ASP A 100 -2.84 3.50 2.13
CA ASP A 100 -3.11 4.92 2.39
C ASP A 100 -4.37 5.08 3.24
N TYR A 101 -4.62 6.29 3.75
CA TYR A 101 -5.86 6.62 4.44
C TYR A 101 -6.39 8.01 4.03
N VAL A 102 -7.69 8.21 4.23
CA VAL A 102 -8.41 9.48 4.07
C VAL A 102 -9.18 9.75 5.34
N THR A 103 -9.09 10.97 5.87
CA THR A 103 -9.85 11.35 7.06
C THR A 103 -11.26 11.82 6.71
N LYS A 104 -12.27 11.32 7.42
CA LYS A 104 -13.64 11.79 7.34
C LYS A 104 -13.78 13.13 8.13
N PRO A 105 -14.50 14.16 7.61
CA PRO A 105 -15.14 14.20 6.30
C PRO A 105 -14.12 14.46 5.17
N PHE A 106 -14.31 13.80 4.04
CA PHE A 106 -13.47 13.94 2.85
C PHE A 106 -14.26 14.50 1.66
N SER A 107 -13.55 15.15 0.74
CA SER A 107 -14.13 15.55 -0.54
C SER A 107 -14.00 14.43 -1.57
N THR A 108 -14.95 14.35 -2.51
CA THR A 108 -14.85 13.45 -3.68
C THR A 108 -13.56 13.67 -4.46
N LEU A 109 -13.10 14.94 -4.54
CA LEU A 109 -11.87 15.28 -5.24
C LEU A 109 -10.64 14.67 -4.53
N GLU A 110 -10.57 14.75 -3.21
CA GLU A 110 -9.49 14.15 -2.41
C GLU A 110 -9.48 12.63 -2.56
N LEU A 111 -10.64 11.98 -2.41
CA LEU A 111 -10.78 10.54 -2.59
C LEU A 111 -10.30 10.10 -3.99
N LYS A 112 -10.79 10.73 -5.06
CA LYS A 112 -10.36 10.45 -6.43
C LYS A 112 -8.85 10.65 -6.63
N ALA A 113 -8.28 11.71 -6.07
CA ALA A 113 -6.85 11.99 -6.18
C ALA A 113 -6.00 10.89 -5.54
N ARG A 114 -6.39 10.41 -4.36
CA ARG A 114 -5.69 9.32 -3.66
C ARG A 114 -5.84 7.99 -4.38
N VAL A 115 -7.04 7.65 -4.81
CA VAL A 115 -7.29 6.43 -5.61
C VAL A 115 -6.45 6.43 -6.90
N ARG A 116 -6.42 7.54 -7.63
CA ARG A 116 -5.58 7.65 -8.84
C ARG A 116 -4.09 7.52 -8.52
N ALA A 117 -3.64 8.06 -7.39
CA ALA A 117 -2.25 7.90 -6.95
C ALA A 117 -1.92 6.43 -6.65
N LEU A 118 -2.83 5.70 -5.97
CA LEU A 118 -2.70 4.26 -5.73
C LEU A 118 -2.69 3.46 -7.05
N LEU A 119 -3.65 3.70 -7.93
CA LEU A 119 -3.74 3.01 -9.22
C LEU A 119 -2.55 3.27 -10.15
N ARG A 120 -1.97 4.48 -10.10
CA ARG A 120 -0.75 4.82 -10.85
C ARG A 120 0.43 3.98 -10.37
N ARG A 121 0.61 3.80 -9.07
CA ARG A 121 1.64 2.90 -8.51
C ARG A 121 1.52 1.50 -9.08
N ALA A 122 0.29 0.97 -9.16
CA ALA A 122 0.05 -0.34 -9.76
C ALA A 122 0.37 -0.39 -11.27
N ARG A 123 0.35 0.76 -11.98
CA ARG A 123 0.63 0.85 -13.42
C ARG A 123 2.10 1.16 -13.75
N SER A 124 2.75 2.06 -13.00
CA SER A 124 4.15 2.48 -13.25
C SER A 124 5.14 1.31 -13.29
N ASN A 125 4.71 0.19 -12.79
CA ASN A 125 5.45 -1.04 -12.73
C ASN A 125 5.43 -1.86 -14.04
N SER A 126 4.60 -1.46 -15.03
CA SER A 126 4.42 -2.21 -16.30
C SER A 126 5.26 -1.68 -17.47
N GLU A 127 6.02 -0.60 -17.30
CA GLU A 127 6.62 0.12 -18.43
C GLU A 127 8.14 -0.09 -18.64
N LEU A 128 8.80 -0.91 -17.81
CA LEU A 128 10.22 -1.25 -18.00
C LEU A 128 10.35 -2.73 -18.39
N PRO A 129 10.52 -3.05 -19.69
CA PRO A 129 10.62 -4.45 -20.15
C PRO A 129 11.88 -5.13 -19.61
N GLY A 130 11.71 -6.28 -18.98
CA GLY A 130 12.78 -7.26 -18.78
C GLY A 130 13.90 -6.89 -17.80
N THR A 131 13.68 -5.96 -16.87
CA THR A 131 14.74 -5.53 -15.94
C THR A 131 14.61 -6.21 -14.58
N THR A 132 15.50 -7.16 -14.33
CA THR A 132 15.68 -7.72 -12.98
C THR A 132 16.77 -6.95 -12.24
N ILE A 133 16.44 -6.41 -11.06
CA ILE A 133 17.39 -5.76 -10.16
C ILE A 133 17.84 -6.79 -9.12
N ARG A 134 19.16 -6.98 -8.97
CA ARG A 134 19.73 -7.93 -8.00
C ARG A 134 20.63 -7.22 -7.00
N HIS A 135 20.47 -7.56 -5.72
CA HIS A 135 21.30 -7.09 -4.63
C HIS A 135 21.46 -8.18 -3.57
N GLY A 136 22.66 -8.76 -3.46
CA GLY A 136 22.90 -9.90 -2.57
C GLY A 136 21.91 -11.04 -2.86
N GLY A 137 21.20 -11.50 -1.82
CA GLY A 137 20.18 -12.54 -1.97
C GLY A 137 18.84 -12.06 -2.51
N LEU A 138 18.65 -10.74 -2.76
CA LEU A 138 17.39 -10.18 -3.29
C LEU A 138 17.44 -10.11 -4.82
N SER A 139 16.37 -10.57 -5.45
CA SER A 139 16.13 -10.48 -6.89
C SER A 139 14.72 -9.93 -7.14
N MET A 140 14.63 -8.74 -7.71
CA MET A 140 13.37 -8.05 -8.01
C MET A 140 13.14 -8.06 -9.53
N ASP A 141 12.08 -8.72 -9.96
CA ASP A 141 11.59 -8.70 -11.34
C ASP A 141 10.55 -7.59 -11.46
N LEU A 142 10.87 -6.54 -12.20
CA LEU A 142 9.99 -5.38 -12.37
C LEU A 142 8.80 -5.66 -13.28
N GLU A 143 8.93 -6.57 -14.24
CA GLU A 143 7.85 -6.95 -15.16
C GLU A 143 6.88 -7.93 -14.49
N GLY A 144 7.44 -8.99 -13.89
CA GLY A 144 6.65 -10.02 -13.20
C GLY A 144 6.15 -9.60 -11.82
N HIS A 145 6.50 -8.41 -11.31
CA HIS A 145 6.15 -7.93 -9.96
C HIS A 145 6.47 -8.93 -8.86
N THR A 146 7.61 -9.60 -8.97
CA THR A 146 8.06 -10.59 -8.01
C THR A 146 9.35 -10.16 -7.34
N LEU A 147 9.40 -10.34 -6.01
CA LEU A 147 10.62 -10.22 -5.23
C LEU A 147 10.96 -11.59 -4.68
N LEU A 148 12.19 -12.02 -4.92
CA LEU A 148 12.74 -13.23 -4.33
C LEU A 148 13.81 -12.85 -3.31
N ARG A 149 13.85 -13.57 -2.19
CA ARG A 149 14.96 -13.57 -1.24
C ARG A 149 15.56 -14.98 -1.18
N ASP A 150 16.81 -15.11 -1.58
CA ASP A 150 17.51 -16.39 -1.66
C ASP A 150 16.72 -17.46 -2.47
N GLY A 151 16.06 -17.00 -3.54
CA GLY A 151 15.22 -17.83 -4.40
C GLY A 151 13.78 -18.05 -3.90
N ALA A 152 13.46 -17.69 -2.65
CA ALA A 152 12.12 -17.82 -2.11
C ALA A 152 11.27 -16.55 -2.35
N PRO A 153 9.99 -16.66 -2.74
CA PRO A 153 9.15 -15.51 -3.01
C PRO A 153 8.83 -14.73 -1.72
N VAL A 154 8.89 -13.39 -1.82
CA VAL A 154 8.53 -12.45 -0.75
C VAL A 154 7.26 -11.71 -1.15
N HIS A 155 6.21 -11.85 -0.35
CA HIS A 155 4.94 -11.15 -0.59
C HIS A 155 4.98 -9.74 -0.03
N LEU A 156 4.99 -8.75 -0.93
CA LEU A 156 4.92 -7.34 -0.61
C LEU A 156 3.54 -6.77 -0.96
N THR A 157 3.06 -5.83 -0.15
CA THR A 157 1.92 -4.99 -0.57
C THR A 157 2.39 -4.06 -1.71
N PRO A 158 1.47 -3.49 -2.49
CA PRO A 158 1.85 -2.57 -3.56
C PRO A 158 2.70 -1.38 -3.09
N THR A 159 2.43 -0.82 -1.91
CA THR A 159 3.23 0.27 -1.34
C THR A 159 4.61 -0.21 -0.88
N GLU A 160 4.69 -1.37 -0.26
CA GLU A 160 5.98 -1.98 0.11
C GLU A 160 6.83 -2.32 -1.11
N TRP A 161 6.20 -2.86 -2.16
CA TRP A 161 6.84 -3.11 -3.45
C TRP A 161 7.46 -1.82 -4.02
N GLU A 162 6.68 -0.74 -4.10
CA GLU A 162 7.15 0.53 -4.63
C GLU A 162 8.29 1.11 -3.78
N LEU A 163 8.20 0.99 -2.45
CA LEU A 163 9.25 1.41 -1.54
C LEU A 163 10.56 0.66 -1.80
N VAL A 164 10.50 -0.67 -1.92
CA VAL A 164 11.68 -1.50 -2.21
C VAL A 164 12.23 -1.18 -3.61
N ARG A 165 11.37 -1.05 -4.61
CA ARG A 165 11.75 -0.69 -5.98
C ARG A 165 12.52 0.63 -6.01
N VAL A 166 11.98 1.67 -5.40
CA VAL A 166 12.63 2.99 -5.35
C VAL A 166 13.98 2.91 -4.64
N LEU A 167 14.05 2.18 -3.53
CA LEU A 167 15.29 2.01 -2.77
C LEU A 167 16.33 1.20 -3.54
N MET A 168 15.96 0.07 -4.15
CA MET A 168 16.87 -0.77 -4.93
C MET A 168 17.40 -0.06 -6.19
N THR A 169 16.56 0.71 -6.89
CA THR A 169 16.99 1.48 -8.07
C THR A 169 17.95 2.64 -7.70
N ASN A 170 17.93 3.07 -6.44
CA ASN A 170 18.84 4.09 -5.90
C ASN A 170 19.87 3.51 -4.92
N ALA A 171 20.20 2.23 -5.05
CA ALA A 171 21.11 1.56 -4.15
C ALA A 171 22.45 2.29 -3.99
N GLY A 172 22.97 2.31 -2.75
CA GLY A 172 24.17 3.05 -2.37
C GLY A 172 23.93 4.56 -2.09
N LYS A 173 22.79 5.12 -2.53
CA LYS A 173 22.48 6.53 -2.29
C LYS A 173 21.55 6.69 -1.09
N THR A 174 21.81 7.67 -0.24
CA THR A 174 20.87 8.06 0.81
C THR A 174 19.73 8.87 0.20
N MET A 175 18.52 8.37 0.35
CA MET A 175 17.31 9.09 -0.01
C MET A 175 16.73 9.78 1.22
N THR A 176 16.53 11.08 1.14
CA THR A 176 15.88 11.82 2.22
C THR A 176 14.44 11.36 2.43
N HIS A 177 13.89 11.54 3.63
CA HIS A 177 12.48 11.24 3.91
C HIS A 177 11.55 11.88 2.86
N ARG A 178 11.85 13.14 2.48
CA ARG A 178 11.05 13.88 1.49
C ARG A 178 11.15 13.26 0.09
N GLN A 179 12.36 12.92 -0.36
CA GLN A 179 12.56 12.30 -1.67
C GLN A 179 11.88 10.95 -1.77
N LEU A 180 12.08 10.10 -0.75
CA LEU A 180 11.49 8.76 -0.72
C LEU A 180 9.96 8.85 -0.63
N PHE A 181 9.43 9.74 0.21
CA PHE A 181 8.00 9.94 0.32
C PHE A 181 7.38 10.44 -0.98
N ALA A 182 7.98 11.43 -1.64
CA ALA A 182 7.48 11.95 -2.91
C ALA A 182 7.50 10.89 -4.03
N ALA A 183 8.50 10.00 -4.03
CA ALA A 183 8.59 8.90 -5.00
C ALA A 183 7.51 7.84 -4.75
N VAL A 184 7.31 7.44 -3.48
CA VAL A 184 6.36 6.37 -3.12
C VAL A 184 4.92 6.88 -3.05
N TRP A 185 4.67 8.13 -2.61
CA TRP A 185 3.33 8.74 -2.50
C TRP A 185 3.24 10.05 -3.31
N PRO A 186 3.33 10.01 -4.64
CA PRO A 186 3.29 11.22 -5.46
C PRO A 186 1.94 11.94 -5.32
N GLY A 187 2.01 13.27 -5.14
CA GLY A 187 0.83 14.11 -4.96
C GLY A 187 0.29 14.20 -3.52
N ARG A 188 0.91 13.52 -2.56
CA ARG A 188 0.57 13.64 -1.14
C ARG A 188 1.38 14.75 -0.46
N GLN A 189 0.73 15.49 0.46
CA GLN A 189 1.44 16.46 1.29
C GLN A 189 2.37 15.77 2.29
N TYR A 190 3.53 16.39 2.57
CA TYR A 190 4.60 15.78 3.36
C TYR A 190 4.30 15.66 4.87
N GLY A 191 3.21 16.19 5.40
CA GLY A 191 2.94 16.32 6.85
C GLY A 191 3.27 15.08 7.71
N ASP A 192 2.75 13.91 7.32
CA ASP A 192 2.93 12.66 8.09
C ASP A 192 4.01 11.72 7.48
N ALA A 193 4.83 12.24 6.58
CA ALA A 193 5.74 11.44 5.75
C ALA A 193 6.70 10.53 6.53
N GLN A 194 7.28 11.05 7.63
CA GLN A 194 8.22 10.28 8.42
C GLN A 194 7.55 9.07 9.09
N GLN A 195 6.33 9.23 9.59
CA GLN A 195 5.58 8.15 10.20
C GLN A 195 5.21 7.06 9.18
N TYR A 196 4.72 7.46 7.99
CA TYR A 196 4.46 6.51 6.90
C TYR A 196 5.70 5.71 6.51
N LEU A 197 6.80 6.39 6.24
CA LEU A 197 8.05 5.74 5.88
C LEU A 197 8.54 4.79 6.97
N ARG A 198 8.47 5.24 8.24
CA ARG A 198 8.91 4.43 9.37
C ARG A 198 8.16 3.10 9.46
N VAL A 199 6.83 3.14 9.32
CA VAL A 199 5.98 1.94 9.39
C VAL A 199 6.24 1.03 8.20
N HIS A 200 6.21 1.55 6.97
CA HIS A 200 6.42 0.72 5.78
C HIS A 200 7.84 0.15 5.70
N VAL A 201 8.88 0.91 6.11
CA VAL A 201 10.24 0.39 6.19
C VAL A 201 10.35 -0.72 7.22
N ALA A 202 9.69 -0.60 8.38
CA ALA A 202 9.68 -1.66 9.38
C ALA A 202 9.00 -2.93 8.84
N ASN A 203 7.87 -2.79 8.13
CA ASN A 203 7.16 -3.91 7.51
C ASN A 203 7.99 -4.59 6.42
N VAL A 204 8.63 -3.81 5.56
CA VAL A 204 9.53 -4.32 4.53
C VAL A 204 10.70 -5.07 5.16
N ARG A 205 11.37 -4.49 6.18
CA ARG A 205 12.48 -5.16 6.87
C ARG A 205 12.07 -6.52 7.44
N ARG A 206 10.90 -6.64 8.06
CA ARG A 206 10.40 -7.94 8.55
C ARG A 206 10.29 -9.00 7.46
N LYS A 207 10.11 -8.60 6.20
CA LYS A 207 9.94 -9.50 5.04
C LYS A 207 11.23 -9.81 4.31
N ILE A 208 12.13 -8.84 4.17
CA ILE A 208 13.36 -9.00 3.36
C ILE A 208 14.63 -9.21 4.17
N GLU A 209 14.69 -8.74 5.42
CA GLU A 209 15.87 -8.91 6.27
C GLU A 209 15.86 -10.27 7.01
N ILE A 210 17.02 -10.79 7.33
CA ILE A 210 17.15 -11.93 8.24
C ILE A 210 16.83 -11.49 9.67
N ASN A 211 17.34 -10.32 10.05
CA ASN A 211 17.06 -9.68 11.32
C ASN A 211 16.67 -8.21 11.07
N ALA A 212 15.41 -7.87 11.32
CA ALA A 212 14.90 -6.53 11.09
C ALA A 212 15.55 -5.45 11.99
N LEU A 213 16.13 -5.85 13.13
CA LEU A 213 16.84 -4.96 14.05
C LEU A 213 18.31 -4.74 13.67
N ASP A 214 18.88 -5.66 12.87
CA ASP A 214 20.23 -5.58 12.31
C ASP A 214 20.15 -5.73 10.78
N PRO A 215 19.67 -4.68 10.07
CA PRO A 215 19.36 -4.77 8.65
C PRO A 215 20.63 -4.81 7.79
N ARG A 216 20.59 -5.64 6.74
CA ARG A 216 21.64 -5.75 5.72
C ARG A 216 21.32 -4.99 4.43
N TYR A 217 20.04 -4.77 4.14
CA TYR A 217 19.59 -4.14 2.90
C TYR A 217 19.16 -2.69 3.09
N ILE A 218 18.29 -2.40 4.07
CA ILE A 218 17.76 -1.04 4.26
C ILE A 218 18.34 -0.45 5.54
N PHE A 219 19.20 0.55 5.42
CA PHE A 219 19.80 1.28 6.53
C PHE A 219 18.99 2.55 6.83
N THR A 220 18.91 2.90 8.11
CA THR A 220 18.38 4.20 8.55
C THR A 220 19.55 5.18 8.65
N GLU A 221 19.42 6.34 7.99
CA GLU A 221 20.34 7.46 8.14
C GLU A 221 19.65 8.48 9.09
N PRO A 222 20.04 8.53 10.35
CA PRO A 222 19.33 9.31 11.38
C PRO A 222 19.15 10.77 10.99
N GLY A 223 17.93 11.29 11.10
CA GLY A 223 17.57 12.67 10.74
C GLY A 223 17.50 12.95 9.24
N VAL A 224 17.95 12.04 8.38
CA VAL A 224 18.03 12.23 6.91
C VAL A 224 16.99 11.39 6.18
N GLY A 225 17.04 10.06 6.33
CA GLY A 225 16.17 9.17 5.56
C GLY A 225 16.63 7.72 5.60
N TYR A 226 16.61 7.08 4.43
CA TYR A 226 16.97 5.67 4.28
C TYR A 226 17.91 5.45 3.10
N ARG A 227 18.75 4.44 3.21
CA ARG A 227 19.68 4.02 2.18
C ARG A 227 19.58 2.52 1.96
N PHE A 228 19.47 2.08 0.72
CA PHE A 228 19.66 0.67 0.36
C PHE A 228 21.16 0.34 0.30
N ALA A 229 21.53 -0.88 0.64
CA ALA A 229 22.93 -1.34 0.51
C ALA A 229 23.46 -1.06 -0.90
N PRO A 230 24.76 -0.73 -1.05
CA PRO A 230 25.34 -0.57 -2.37
C PRO A 230 25.30 -1.90 -3.15
N PRO A 231 25.35 -1.88 -4.49
CA PRO A 231 25.52 -3.08 -5.32
C PRO A 231 26.79 -3.83 -4.88
N GLN A 232 26.66 -5.14 -4.72
CA GLN A 232 27.80 -6.04 -4.50
C GLN A 232 28.26 -6.60 -5.84
#